data_bbf55ee792ddba689103957f25e89c56
#
_entry.id   bbf55ee792ddba689103957f25e89c56
#
_cell.length_a   1.000
_cell.length_b   1.000
_cell.length_c   1.000
_cell.angle_alpha   90.00
_cell.angle_beta   90.00
_cell.angle_gamma   90.00
#
_symmetry.space_group_name_H-M   'P 1'
#
loop_
_entity.id
_entity.type
_entity.pdbx_description
1 polymer ?
#
loop_
_entity_poly.entity_id
_entity_poly.type
_entity_poly.pdbx_seq_one_letter_code
_entity_poly.pdbx_strand_id
1 'polypeptide(L)'
;MRHTIDVGLLLSIDGTYQCIGRNALAGATHALQEINANPDYPFTLQVTHINPQGFLHSYSEGAVQLMQAGVRHIFGATTSASRKEIIPDLEQNGSLLWYACPYEGFESSENVLYLGGCPNQTLIPLLRYALQAFGSCAALIGSNYIWGWESNRVAREVLEVAGGTVLLEKYVHLGTTRFS
;
A
#
# COMPACT_ATOMS: atom_id res chain seq x y z
N MET A 1 24.15 -0.14 26.88
CA MET A 1 23.70 0.96 26.01
C MET A 1 22.71 0.41 25.00
N ARG A 2 21.57 1.06 24.81
CA ARG A 2 20.65 0.73 23.73
C ARG A 2 21.25 1.22 22.42
N HIS A 3 21.22 0.43 21.34
CA HIS A 3 21.64 0.90 20.05
C HIS A 3 20.48 1.63 19.34
N THR A 4 20.77 2.59 18.50
CA THR A 4 19.77 3.33 17.74
C THR A 4 19.63 2.71 16.35
N ILE A 5 18.37 2.51 15.92
CA ILE A 5 18.01 2.08 14.58
C ILE A 5 17.31 3.24 13.89
N ASP A 6 17.85 3.69 12.76
CA ASP A 6 17.24 4.74 11.96
C ASP A 6 16.14 4.15 11.07
N VAL A 7 14.94 4.74 11.13
CA VAL A 7 13.79 4.33 10.32
C VAL A 7 13.22 5.53 9.57
N GLY A 8 12.79 5.30 8.34
CA GLY A 8 12.14 6.28 7.49
C GLY A 8 10.63 6.13 7.50
N LEU A 9 9.90 7.23 7.61
CA LEU A 9 8.47 7.28 7.33
C LEU A 9 8.25 8.05 6.03
N LEU A 10 7.82 7.35 4.98
CA LEU A 10 7.55 7.92 3.66
C LEU A 10 6.05 7.98 3.44
N LEU A 11 5.39 8.98 4.02
CA LEU A 11 3.95 9.09 4.14
C LEU A 11 3.46 10.46 3.68
N SER A 12 2.59 10.48 2.66
CA SER A 12 1.95 11.72 2.20
C SER A 12 0.85 12.15 3.17
N ILE A 13 1.03 13.32 3.78
CA ILE A 13 0.03 13.95 4.64
C ILE A 13 -0.80 15.01 3.88
N ASP A 14 -0.56 15.13 2.59
CA ASP A 14 -1.26 15.99 1.63
C ASP A 14 -1.69 15.17 0.41
N GLY A 15 -2.54 15.74 -0.45
CA GLY A 15 -3.04 15.08 -1.67
C GLY A 15 -4.23 14.14 -1.43
N THR A 16 -4.56 13.34 -2.44
CA THR A 16 -5.78 12.51 -2.50
C THR A 16 -5.90 11.53 -1.34
N TYR A 17 -4.79 10.95 -0.90
CA TYR A 17 -4.75 9.94 0.16
C TYR A 17 -4.25 10.48 1.51
N GLN A 18 -4.28 11.80 1.71
CA GLN A 18 -3.79 12.46 2.92
C GLN A 18 -4.39 11.91 4.23
N CYS A 19 -5.66 11.51 4.21
CA CYS A 19 -6.33 10.97 5.39
C CYS A 19 -5.64 9.67 5.87
N ILE A 20 -5.33 8.77 4.94
CA ILE A 20 -4.62 7.52 5.25
C ILE A 20 -3.20 7.83 5.73
N GLY A 21 -2.49 8.70 5.02
CA GLY A 21 -1.11 9.07 5.39
C GLY A 21 -0.99 9.73 6.76
N ARG A 22 -1.91 10.64 7.10
CA ARG A 22 -1.95 11.29 8.43
C ARG A 22 -2.24 10.29 9.56
N ASN A 23 -3.20 9.38 9.34
CA ASN A 23 -3.51 8.35 10.34
C ASN A 23 -2.35 7.35 10.49
N ALA A 24 -1.70 6.97 9.39
CA ALA A 24 -0.52 6.10 9.43
C ALA A 24 0.65 6.77 10.17
N LEU A 25 0.89 8.06 9.91
CA LEU A 25 1.93 8.83 10.61
C LEU A 25 1.63 8.94 12.11
N ALA A 26 0.38 9.21 12.48
CA ALA A 26 -0.03 9.28 13.89
C ALA A 26 0.18 7.93 14.60
N GLY A 27 -0.24 6.83 13.97
CA GLY A 27 -0.05 5.47 14.50
C GLY A 27 1.43 5.11 14.64
N ALA A 28 2.24 5.40 13.61
CA ALA A 28 3.68 5.16 13.66
C ALA A 28 4.38 5.97 14.76
N THR A 29 3.98 7.24 14.93
CA THR A 29 4.52 8.11 15.97
C THR A 29 4.18 7.57 17.36
N HIS A 30 2.95 7.10 17.56
CA HIS A 30 2.53 6.50 18.83
C HIS A 30 3.31 5.21 19.14
N ALA A 31 3.40 4.29 18.18
CA ALA A 31 4.18 3.06 18.32
C ALA A 31 5.66 3.32 18.65
N LEU A 32 6.24 4.33 18.02
CA LEU A 32 7.60 4.79 18.31
C LEU A 32 7.79 5.24 19.75
N GLN A 33 6.85 6.03 20.28
CA GLN A 33 6.89 6.48 21.66
C GLN A 33 6.82 5.30 22.62
N GLU A 34 5.93 4.34 22.39
CA GLU A 34 5.80 3.14 23.20
C GLU A 34 7.07 2.28 23.17
N ILE A 35 7.61 2.02 21.98
CA ILE A 35 8.84 1.22 21.82
C ILE A 35 10.01 1.89 22.54
N ASN A 36 10.19 3.20 22.35
CA ASN A 36 11.31 3.93 22.93
C ASN A 36 11.20 4.07 24.45
N ALA A 37 9.97 4.11 24.99
CA ALA A 37 9.71 4.17 26.43
C ALA A 37 9.92 2.80 27.11
N ASN A 38 9.81 1.69 26.40
CA ASN A 38 9.93 0.35 26.97
C ASN A 38 11.40 -0.03 27.18
N PRO A 39 11.85 -0.24 28.44
CA PRO A 39 13.24 -0.60 28.75
C PRO A 39 13.63 -2.01 28.31
N ASP A 40 12.68 -2.90 28.05
CA ASP A 40 12.94 -4.29 27.69
C ASP A 40 13.51 -4.43 26.26
N TYR A 41 13.35 -3.43 25.41
CA TYR A 41 13.98 -3.44 24.09
C TYR A 41 15.47 -3.05 24.19
N PRO A 42 16.37 -3.80 23.53
CA PRO A 42 17.80 -3.49 23.53
C PRO A 42 18.16 -2.33 22.58
N PHE A 43 17.17 -1.70 21.94
CA PHE A 43 17.32 -0.64 20.96
C PHE A 43 16.35 0.52 21.20
N THR A 44 16.61 1.61 20.53
CA THR A 44 15.69 2.75 20.32
C THR A 44 15.52 3.01 18.83
N LEU A 45 14.39 3.57 18.45
CA LEU A 45 14.11 3.95 17.06
C LEU A 45 14.27 5.47 16.90
N GLN A 46 15.03 5.89 15.91
CA GLN A 46 15.10 7.29 15.48
C GLN A 46 14.42 7.41 14.13
N VAL A 47 13.52 8.39 13.99
CA VAL A 47 12.66 8.51 12.82
C VAL A 47 12.94 9.76 12.04
N THR A 48 13.00 9.60 10.71
CA THR A 48 12.93 10.68 9.74
C THR A 48 11.66 10.53 8.91
N HIS A 49 10.78 11.56 8.95
CA HIS A 49 9.58 11.61 8.11
C HIS A 49 9.83 12.48 6.87
N ILE A 50 9.49 11.92 5.71
CA ILE A 50 9.43 12.67 4.44
C ILE A 50 7.99 12.63 3.94
N ASN A 51 7.48 13.82 3.55
CA ASN A 51 6.15 14.00 2.99
C ASN A 51 6.23 14.17 1.46
N PRO A 52 5.89 13.15 0.65
CA PRO A 52 5.88 13.24 -0.81
C PRO A 52 4.74 14.10 -1.38
N GLN A 53 3.84 14.63 -0.54
CA GLN A 53 2.73 15.51 -0.93
C GLN A 53 1.76 14.90 -1.97
N GLY A 54 1.72 13.57 -2.08
CA GLY A 54 0.89 12.85 -3.03
C GLY A 54 1.46 12.78 -4.46
N PHE A 55 2.63 13.33 -4.72
CA PHE A 55 3.28 13.29 -6.03
C PHE A 55 4.14 12.03 -6.17
N LEU A 56 3.93 11.30 -7.27
CA LEU A 56 4.54 9.99 -7.47
C LEU A 56 6.08 10.06 -7.47
N HIS A 57 6.67 10.97 -8.26
CA HIS A 57 8.12 11.16 -8.32
C HIS A 57 8.75 11.53 -6.96
N SER A 58 8.02 12.26 -6.11
CA SER A 58 8.52 12.64 -4.79
C SER A 58 8.63 11.47 -3.81
N TYR A 59 7.97 10.33 -4.10
CA TYR A 59 8.20 9.10 -3.33
C TYR A 59 9.59 8.50 -3.64
N SER A 60 10.00 8.44 -4.91
CA SER A 60 11.35 7.98 -5.28
C SER A 60 12.42 8.93 -4.72
N GLU A 61 12.27 10.24 -4.91
CA GLU A 61 13.19 11.23 -4.36
C GLU A 61 13.32 11.11 -2.83
N GLY A 62 12.19 11.00 -2.13
CA GLY A 62 12.17 10.83 -0.68
C GLY A 62 12.78 9.52 -0.21
N ALA A 63 12.53 8.41 -0.91
CA ALA A 63 13.16 7.13 -0.62
C ALA A 63 14.68 7.21 -0.78
N VAL A 64 15.16 7.77 -1.88
CA VAL A 64 16.60 7.98 -2.14
C VAL A 64 17.24 8.86 -1.06
N GLN A 65 16.56 9.95 -0.67
CA GLN A 65 17.04 10.82 0.41
C GLN A 65 17.19 10.07 1.74
N LEU A 66 16.22 9.25 2.12
CA LEU A 66 16.28 8.41 3.33
C LEU A 66 17.46 7.43 3.25
N MET A 67 17.62 6.75 2.13
CA MET A 67 18.69 5.77 1.93
C MET A 67 20.08 6.41 1.93
N GLN A 68 20.23 7.60 1.35
CA GLN A 68 21.47 8.39 1.40
C GLN A 68 21.82 8.85 2.83
N ALA A 69 20.81 9.06 3.68
CA ALA A 69 20.99 9.31 5.11
C ALA A 69 21.30 8.05 5.93
N GLY A 70 21.43 6.88 5.29
CA GLY A 70 21.75 5.61 5.96
C GLY A 70 20.54 4.81 6.44
N VAL A 71 19.32 5.27 6.19
CA VAL A 71 18.10 4.54 6.55
C VAL A 71 17.97 3.29 5.70
N ARG A 72 17.71 2.13 6.35
CA ARG A 72 17.53 0.83 5.69
C ARG A 72 16.10 0.28 5.82
N HIS A 73 15.32 0.82 6.74
CA HIS A 73 13.95 0.41 6.99
C HIS A 73 13.01 1.59 6.73
N ILE A 74 12.23 1.51 5.66
CA ILE A 74 11.28 2.54 5.26
C ILE A 74 9.86 2.01 5.47
N PHE A 75 9.01 2.75 6.16
CA PHE A 75 7.59 2.48 6.34
C PHE A 75 6.78 3.48 5.51
N GLY A 76 5.84 3.01 4.72
CA GLY A 76 5.00 3.93 3.97
C GLY A 76 4.62 3.48 2.59
N ALA A 77 4.61 4.42 1.64
CA ALA A 77 4.16 4.22 0.26
C ALA A 77 2.74 3.62 0.23
N THR A 78 1.77 4.34 0.78
CA THR A 78 0.40 3.86 1.04
C THR A 78 -0.42 3.51 -0.20
N THR A 79 0.03 3.87 -1.39
CA THR A 79 -0.65 3.56 -2.65
C THR A 79 0.14 2.55 -3.47
N SER A 80 -0.55 1.78 -4.33
CA SER A 80 0.09 0.82 -5.23
C SER A 80 1.08 1.50 -6.18
N ALA A 81 0.74 2.69 -6.69
CA ALA A 81 1.63 3.44 -7.56
C ALA A 81 2.91 3.87 -6.82
N SER A 82 2.78 4.45 -5.61
CA SER A 82 3.95 4.89 -4.83
C SER A 82 4.83 3.73 -4.37
N ARG A 83 4.24 2.56 -4.06
CA ARG A 83 5.01 1.35 -3.77
C ARG A 83 5.84 0.92 -4.99
N LYS A 84 5.20 0.80 -6.15
CA LYS A 84 5.85 0.39 -7.40
C LYS A 84 6.95 1.37 -7.82
N GLU A 85 6.74 2.66 -7.60
CA GLU A 85 7.70 3.70 -7.93
C GLU A 85 9.04 3.53 -7.20
N ILE A 86 9.01 3.14 -5.92
CA ILE A 86 10.23 3.09 -5.10
C ILE A 86 10.94 1.73 -5.10
N ILE A 87 10.32 0.67 -5.63
CA ILE A 87 10.93 -0.67 -5.63
C ILE A 87 12.31 -0.67 -6.31
N PRO A 88 12.53 -0.08 -7.49
CA PRO A 88 13.84 -0.06 -8.13
C PRO A 88 14.91 0.60 -7.26
N ASP A 89 14.56 1.69 -6.56
CA ASP A 89 15.48 2.40 -5.67
C ASP A 89 15.86 1.55 -4.45
N LEU A 90 14.87 0.83 -3.88
CA LEU A 90 15.09 -0.09 -2.75
C LEU A 90 16.03 -1.23 -3.13
N GLU A 91 15.80 -1.85 -4.29
CA GLU A 91 16.61 -2.96 -4.82
C GLU A 91 18.04 -2.52 -5.08
N GLN A 92 18.23 -1.35 -5.68
CA GLN A 92 19.55 -0.78 -5.94
C GLN A 92 20.33 -0.49 -4.66
N ASN A 93 19.66 -0.07 -3.59
CA ASN A 93 20.31 0.35 -2.35
C ASN A 93 20.27 -0.70 -1.23
N GLY A 94 19.65 -1.87 -1.44
CA GLY A 94 19.51 -2.92 -0.46
C GLY A 94 18.72 -2.50 0.78
N SER A 95 17.71 -1.64 0.61
CA SER A 95 16.83 -1.17 1.68
C SER A 95 15.48 -1.88 1.64
N LEU A 96 14.74 -1.86 2.75
CA LEU A 96 13.48 -2.58 2.92
C LEU A 96 12.32 -1.60 3.05
N LEU A 97 11.26 -1.85 2.30
CA LEU A 97 9.95 -1.22 2.50
C LEU A 97 9.06 -2.12 3.36
N TRP A 98 8.51 -1.57 4.42
CA TRP A 98 7.45 -2.16 5.23
C TRP A 98 6.10 -1.60 4.77
N TYR A 99 5.45 -2.34 3.87
CA TYR A 99 4.19 -1.92 3.24
C TYR A 99 3.00 -2.47 4.02
N ALA A 100 2.37 -1.61 4.82
CA ALA A 100 1.29 -1.99 5.73
C ALA A 100 -0.12 -1.93 5.10
N CYS A 101 -0.25 -1.40 3.89
CA CYS A 101 -1.54 -1.33 3.20
C CYS A 101 -1.86 -2.65 2.47
N PRO A 102 -3.15 -2.97 2.27
CA PRO A 102 -3.54 -4.02 1.35
C PRO A 102 -2.95 -3.77 -0.04
N TYR A 103 -2.65 -4.84 -0.78
CA TYR A 103 -2.13 -4.72 -2.13
C TYR A 103 -2.83 -5.67 -3.10
N GLU A 104 -2.74 -5.36 -4.39
CA GLU A 104 -3.47 -6.06 -5.45
C GLU A 104 -2.93 -7.46 -5.79
N GLY A 105 -1.80 -7.87 -5.21
CA GLY A 105 -1.11 -9.10 -5.59
C GLY A 105 -0.25 -8.94 -6.86
N PHE A 106 0.20 -10.06 -7.44
CA PHE A 106 0.95 -10.14 -8.71
C PHE A 106 2.29 -9.39 -8.75
N GLU A 107 2.81 -9.06 -7.60
CA GLU A 107 4.10 -8.40 -7.42
C GLU A 107 4.80 -9.04 -6.24
N SER A 108 6.07 -9.29 -6.41
CA SER A 108 6.95 -9.68 -5.31
C SER A 108 8.31 -9.00 -5.50
N SER A 109 8.86 -8.46 -4.42
CA SER A 109 10.22 -7.96 -4.35
C SER A 109 10.81 -8.41 -3.03
N GLU A 110 12.06 -8.84 -3.03
CA GLU A 110 12.78 -9.20 -1.80
C GLU A 110 12.99 -7.98 -0.89
N ASN A 111 12.83 -6.79 -1.44
CA ASN A 111 12.97 -5.52 -0.74
C ASN A 111 11.64 -4.97 -0.19
N VAL A 112 10.52 -5.72 -0.31
CA VAL A 112 9.22 -5.29 0.21
C VAL A 112 8.62 -6.35 1.13
N LEU A 113 8.31 -5.95 2.36
CA LEU A 113 7.52 -6.73 3.30
C LEU A 113 6.04 -6.34 3.16
N TYR A 114 5.26 -7.21 2.52
CA TYR A 114 3.83 -7.02 2.31
C TYR A 114 3.07 -7.45 3.56
N LEU A 115 2.69 -6.50 4.41
CA LEU A 115 2.01 -6.75 5.69
C LEU A 115 0.48 -6.69 5.57
N GLY A 116 -0.03 -6.05 4.51
CA GLY A 116 -1.45 -5.94 4.24
C GLY A 116 -2.04 -7.17 3.57
N GLY A 117 -3.37 -7.28 3.61
CA GLY A 117 -4.08 -8.34 2.93
C GLY A 117 -4.00 -8.24 1.41
N CYS A 118 -4.06 -9.37 0.72
CA CYS A 118 -4.11 -9.46 -0.73
C CYS A 118 -5.42 -10.13 -1.21
N PRO A 119 -5.71 -10.20 -2.51
CA PRO A 119 -7.01 -10.63 -3.03
C PRO A 119 -7.49 -12.00 -2.54
N ASN A 120 -6.59 -12.96 -2.29
CA ASN A 120 -6.97 -14.27 -1.75
C ASN A 120 -7.52 -14.22 -0.32
N GLN A 121 -7.23 -13.17 0.44
CA GLN A 121 -7.70 -12.96 1.80
C GLN A 121 -8.95 -12.06 1.86
N THR A 122 -9.23 -11.30 0.81
CA THR A 122 -10.27 -10.27 0.80
C THR A 122 -11.25 -10.46 -0.35
N LEU A 123 -10.83 -10.19 -1.57
CA LEU A 123 -11.69 -10.13 -2.75
C LEU A 123 -12.22 -11.51 -3.16
N ILE A 124 -11.38 -12.52 -3.19
CA ILE A 124 -11.77 -13.88 -3.62
C ILE A 124 -12.82 -14.49 -2.68
N PRO A 125 -12.67 -14.43 -1.33
CA PRO A 125 -13.73 -14.87 -0.43
C PRO A 125 -15.05 -14.11 -0.60
N LEU A 126 -14.97 -12.78 -0.80
CA LEU A 126 -16.14 -11.95 -1.07
C LEU A 126 -16.88 -12.38 -2.35
N LEU A 127 -16.15 -12.60 -3.43
CA LEU A 127 -16.71 -13.02 -4.71
C LEU A 127 -17.35 -14.41 -4.62
N ARG A 128 -16.72 -15.35 -3.93
CA ARG A 128 -17.30 -16.68 -3.69
C ARG A 128 -18.63 -16.58 -2.94
N TYR A 129 -18.69 -15.75 -1.92
CA TYR A 129 -19.95 -15.48 -1.21
C TYR A 129 -20.98 -14.84 -2.13
N ALA A 130 -20.60 -13.82 -2.90
CA ALA A 130 -21.49 -13.12 -3.81
C ALA A 130 -22.09 -14.05 -4.89
N LEU A 131 -21.27 -14.92 -5.47
CA LEU A 131 -21.71 -15.93 -6.44
C LEU A 131 -22.76 -16.87 -5.86
N GLN A 132 -22.59 -17.31 -4.61
CA GLN A 132 -23.54 -18.18 -3.94
C GLN A 132 -24.84 -17.48 -3.56
N ALA A 133 -24.73 -16.22 -3.08
CA ALA A 133 -25.88 -15.48 -2.55
C ALA A 133 -26.70 -14.74 -3.61
N PHE A 134 -26.07 -14.27 -4.69
CA PHE A 134 -26.69 -13.34 -5.63
C PHE A 134 -26.66 -13.81 -7.09
N GLY A 135 -25.96 -14.92 -7.37
CA GLY A 135 -25.86 -15.48 -8.72
C GLY A 135 -24.56 -15.06 -9.43
N SER A 136 -24.47 -15.45 -10.71
CA SER A 136 -23.21 -15.43 -11.47
C SER A 136 -23.10 -14.28 -12.50
N CYS A 137 -24.05 -13.34 -12.52
CA CYS A 137 -23.99 -12.16 -13.37
C CYS A 137 -23.55 -10.94 -12.54
N ALA A 138 -22.49 -10.25 -12.99
CA ALA A 138 -21.93 -9.11 -12.26
C ALA A 138 -21.65 -7.91 -13.16
N ALA A 139 -21.70 -6.72 -12.57
CA ALA A 139 -21.13 -5.50 -13.12
C ALA A 139 -19.94 -5.07 -12.26
N LEU A 140 -18.84 -4.71 -12.88
CA LEU A 140 -17.61 -4.30 -12.21
C LEU A 140 -17.40 -2.79 -12.41
N ILE A 141 -17.19 -2.08 -11.31
CA ILE A 141 -16.89 -0.64 -11.34
C ILE A 141 -15.64 -0.42 -10.49
N GLY A 142 -14.67 0.29 -11.03
CA GLY A 142 -13.42 0.60 -10.35
C GLY A 142 -12.95 2.02 -10.59
N SER A 143 -12.03 2.49 -9.77
CA SER A 143 -11.25 3.68 -10.07
C SER A 143 -10.31 3.40 -11.24
N ASN A 144 -10.12 4.39 -12.11
CA ASN A 144 -9.12 4.32 -13.20
C ASN A 144 -7.71 4.44 -12.60
N TYR A 145 -7.27 3.37 -11.97
CA TYR A 145 -6.06 3.28 -11.16
C TYR A 145 -5.67 1.80 -10.97
N ILE A 146 -4.41 1.51 -10.76
CA ILE A 146 -3.85 0.16 -10.69
C ILE A 146 -4.67 -0.78 -9.78
N TRP A 147 -5.03 -0.33 -8.58
CA TRP A 147 -5.83 -1.12 -7.65
C TRP A 147 -7.18 -1.55 -8.23
N GLY A 148 -7.89 -0.61 -8.88
CA GLY A 148 -9.18 -0.88 -9.51
C GLY A 148 -9.06 -1.87 -10.67
N TRP A 149 -8.04 -1.70 -11.52
CA TRP A 149 -7.80 -2.58 -12.67
C TRP A 149 -7.49 -4.01 -12.23
N GLU A 150 -6.56 -4.18 -11.30
CA GLU A 150 -6.16 -5.50 -10.83
C GLU A 150 -7.26 -6.18 -10.02
N SER A 151 -8.01 -5.44 -9.21
CA SER A 151 -9.15 -5.98 -8.47
C SER A 151 -10.25 -6.47 -9.43
N ASN A 152 -10.60 -5.69 -10.46
CA ASN A 152 -11.58 -6.11 -11.45
C ASN A 152 -11.08 -7.27 -12.31
N ARG A 153 -9.77 -7.33 -12.62
CA ARG A 153 -9.17 -8.46 -13.30
C ARG A 153 -9.33 -9.76 -12.50
N VAL A 154 -9.01 -9.75 -11.21
CA VAL A 154 -9.21 -10.89 -10.33
C VAL A 154 -10.69 -11.26 -10.24
N ALA A 155 -11.58 -10.26 -10.13
CA ALA A 155 -13.02 -10.50 -10.08
C ALA A 155 -13.53 -11.18 -11.35
N ARG A 156 -13.10 -10.73 -12.51
CA ARG A 156 -13.44 -11.33 -13.81
C ARG A 156 -12.97 -12.78 -13.89
N GLU A 157 -11.71 -13.06 -13.55
CA GLU A 157 -11.16 -14.41 -13.55
C GLU A 157 -11.96 -15.37 -12.64
N VAL A 158 -12.32 -14.93 -11.42
CA VAL A 158 -13.12 -15.72 -10.48
C VAL A 158 -14.51 -15.98 -11.03
N LEU A 159 -15.16 -14.99 -11.63
CA LEU A 159 -16.48 -15.11 -12.25
C LEU A 159 -16.45 -16.08 -13.44
N GLU A 160 -15.48 -15.95 -14.34
CA GLU A 160 -15.31 -16.80 -15.52
C GLU A 160 -15.09 -18.28 -15.12
N VAL A 161 -14.21 -18.54 -14.14
CA VAL A 161 -13.98 -19.90 -13.62
C VAL A 161 -15.25 -20.50 -13.02
N ALA A 162 -16.11 -19.68 -12.42
CA ALA A 162 -17.40 -20.11 -11.88
C ALA A 162 -18.52 -20.21 -12.94
N GLY A 163 -18.23 -20.01 -14.22
CA GLY A 163 -19.23 -19.99 -15.30
C GLY A 163 -20.13 -18.75 -15.28
N GLY A 164 -19.69 -17.68 -14.64
CA GLY A 164 -20.40 -16.42 -14.56
C GLY A 164 -20.14 -15.49 -15.76
N THR A 165 -20.83 -14.36 -15.76
CA THR A 165 -20.76 -13.36 -16.83
C THR A 165 -20.56 -11.96 -16.26
N VAL A 166 -19.58 -11.24 -16.77
CA VAL A 166 -19.41 -9.80 -16.52
C VAL A 166 -20.21 -9.02 -17.56
N LEU A 167 -21.31 -8.40 -17.12
CA LEU A 167 -22.23 -7.65 -17.97
C LEU A 167 -21.69 -6.25 -18.34
N LEU A 168 -20.91 -5.66 -17.43
CA LEU A 168 -20.32 -4.32 -17.58
C LEU A 168 -19.03 -4.24 -16.77
N GLU A 169 -18.05 -3.60 -17.35
CA GLU A 169 -16.84 -3.16 -16.64
C GLU A 169 -16.58 -1.69 -16.93
N LYS A 170 -16.55 -0.85 -15.91
CA LYS A 170 -16.38 0.60 -16.04
C LYS A 170 -15.36 1.13 -15.04
N TYR A 171 -14.54 2.06 -15.53
CA TYR A 171 -13.57 2.78 -14.71
C TYR A 171 -13.86 4.27 -14.70
N VAL A 172 -13.72 4.89 -13.53
CA VAL A 172 -13.92 6.32 -13.30
C VAL A 172 -12.65 6.94 -12.71
N HIS A 173 -12.38 8.20 -13.07
CA HIS A 173 -11.22 8.90 -12.53
C HIS A 173 -11.31 9.05 -11.01
N LEU A 174 -10.15 9.00 -10.34
CA LEU A 174 -10.06 9.29 -8.90
C LEU A 174 -10.63 10.69 -8.63
N GLY A 175 -11.47 10.79 -7.59
CA GLY A 175 -12.14 12.04 -7.24
C GLY A 175 -13.42 12.33 -8.02
N THR A 176 -13.86 11.45 -8.94
CA THR A 176 -15.14 11.59 -9.64
C THR A 176 -16.29 11.48 -8.66
N THR A 177 -17.18 12.50 -8.66
CA THR A 177 -18.38 12.54 -7.82
C THR A 177 -19.68 12.41 -8.62
N ARG A 178 -19.59 12.41 -9.94
CA ARG A 178 -20.73 12.26 -10.86
C ARG A 178 -20.49 11.06 -11.75
N PHE A 179 -21.44 10.15 -11.75
CA PHE A 179 -21.45 8.92 -12.53
C PHE A 179 -22.58 9.02 -13.56
N SER A 180 -22.28 9.56 -14.71
CA SER A 180 -23.22 9.64 -15.85
C SER A 180 -22.80 8.69 -16.95
#